data_1c4f59c9b82f6a5f006470a9f500be55
#
_entry.id   1c4f59c9b82f6a5f006470a9f500be55
#
_cell.length_a   1.000
_cell.length_b   1.000
_cell.length_c   1.000
_cell.angle_alpha   90.00
_cell.angle_beta   90.00
_cell.angle_gamma   90.00
#
_symmetry.space_group_name_H-M   'P 1'
#
loop_
_entity.id
_entity.type
_entity.pdbx_description
1 polymer ?
#
loop_
_entity_poly.entity_id
_entity_poly.type
_entity_poly.pdbx_seq_one_letter_code
_entity_poly.pdbx_strand_id
1 'polypeptide(L)' 'RAAREKFPLSIECKNQESLNVWKSYKQAEANCGKYEPVLFMKRNNQKALVVVDAEFFVNLFKKGEE' A
#
# COMPACT_ATOMS: atom_id res chain seq x y z
N ARG A 1 -7.54 -14.24 -9.38
CA ARG A 1 -6.28 -14.66 -9.86
C ARG A 1 -5.80 -13.87 -11.02
N ALA A 2 -6.53 -13.92 -12.13
CA ALA A 2 -6.18 -13.09 -13.28
C ALA A 2 -6.19 -11.63 -12.89
N ALA A 3 -7.15 -11.23 -12.07
CA ALA A 3 -7.20 -9.85 -11.58
C ALA A 3 -5.96 -9.51 -10.78
N ARG A 4 -5.49 -10.47 -9.99
CA ARG A 4 -4.32 -10.24 -9.17
C ARG A 4 -3.07 -10.05 -10.00
N GLU A 5 -2.97 -10.76 -11.11
CA GLU A 5 -1.84 -10.62 -12.00
C GLU A 5 -1.84 -9.27 -12.69
N LYS A 6 -3.03 -8.79 -13.05
CA LYS A 6 -3.15 -7.48 -13.68
C LYS A 6 -3.00 -6.34 -12.68
N PHE A 7 -3.19 -6.64 -11.42
CA PHE A 7 -3.16 -5.65 -10.35
C PHE A 7 -2.07 -6.06 -9.37
N PRO A 8 -0.81 -5.72 -9.67
CA PRO A 8 0.34 -6.27 -8.94
C PRO A 8 0.56 -5.62 -7.58
N LEU A 9 -0.50 -5.40 -6.83
CA LEU A 9 -0.41 -4.79 -5.53
C LEU A 9 -0.93 -5.74 -4.46
N SER A 10 -0.27 -5.74 -3.32
CA SER A 10 -0.74 -6.46 -2.15
C SER A 10 -1.30 -5.45 -1.17
N ILE A 11 -2.61 -5.43 -1.02
CA ILE A 11 -3.28 -4.40 -0.25
C ILE A 11 -3.56 -4.88 1.16
N GLU A 12 -3.12 -4.09 2.13
CA GLU A 12 -3.36 -4.34 3.55
C GLU A 12 -4.18 -3.17 4.09
N CYS A 13 -5.26 -3.46 4.80
CA CYS A 13 -6.14 -2.43 5.33
C CYS A 13 -6.07 -2.40 6.84
N LYS A 14 -5.89 -1.22 7.41
CA LYS A 14 -5.85 -1.02 8.85
C LYS A 14 -6.86 0.05 9.24
N ASN A 15 -7.72 -0.26 10.19
CA ASN A 15 -8.71 0.68 10.68
C ASN A 15 -8.56 0.79 12.19
N GLN A 16 -7.68 1.67 12.63
CA GLN A 16 -7.33 1.82 14.04
C GLN A 16 -7.19 3.28 14.39
N GLU A 17 -7.58 3.63 15.62
CA GLU A 17 -7.45 5.00 16.08
C GLU A 17 -5.99 5.40 16.28
N SER A 18 -5.20 4.47 16.75
CA SER A 18 -3.78 4.69 16.96
C SER A 18 -3.01 3.65 16.16
N LEU A 19 -2.19 4.11 15.24
CA LEU A 19 -1.53 3.22 14.31
C LEU A 19 -0.06 3.59 14.16
N ASN A 20 0.80 2.60 14.37
CA ASN A 20 2.22 2.77 14.08
C ASN A 20 2.42 2.46 12.59
N VAL A 21 2.58 3.51 11.80
CA VAL A 21 2.62 3.39 10.35
C VAL A 21 3.80 2.53 9.89
N TRP A 22 4.97 2.77 10.47
CA TRP A 22 6.16 2.03 10.04
C TRP A 22 6.03 0.55 10.33
N LYS A 23 5.52 0.23 11.51
CA LYS A 23 5.35 -1.16 11.87
C LYS A 23 4.29 -1.83 10.99
N SER A 24 3.21 -1.12 10.73
CA SER A 24 2.14 -1.66 9.90
C SER A 24 2.60 -1.86 8.47
N TYR A 25 3.40 -0.94 7.95
CA TYR A 25 3.92 -1.10 6.60
C TYR A 25 4.87 -2.29 6.52
N LYS A 26 5.69 -2.49 7.55
CA LYS A 26 6.58 -3.65 7.58
C LYS A 26 5.81 -4.95 7.58
N GLN A 27 4.65 -4.98 8.23
CA GLN A 27 3.80 -6.17 8.19
C GLN A 27 3.25 -6.39 6.79
N ALA A 28 2.83 -5.32 6.14
CA ALA A 28 2.35 -5.42 4.76
C ALA A 28 3.46 -5.93 3.85
N GLU A 29 4.66 -5.43 4.07
CA GLU A 29 5.83 -5.85 3.30
C GLU A 29 6.12 -7.34 3.49
N ALA A 30 6.02 -7.81 4.72
CA ALA A 30 6.28 -9.21 5.02
C ALA A 30 5.25 -10.13 4.36
N ASN A 31 4.05 -9.63 4.12
CA ASN A 31 2.96 -10.44 3.59
C ASN A 31 2.72 -10.25 2.10
N CYS A 32 3.51 -9.42 1.45
CA CYS A 32 3.20 -9.04 0.06
C CYS A 32 3.70 -10.06 -0.97
N GLY A 33 4.61 -10.94 -0.59
CA GLY A 33 5.18 -11.87 -1.54
C GLY A 33 5.89 -11.11 -2.65
N LYS A 34 5.53 -11.40 -3.88
CA LYS A 34 6.15 -10.76 -5.04
C LYS A 34 5.43 -9.49 -5.47
N TYR A 35 4.37 -9.12 -4.78
CA TYR A 35 3.60 -7.94 -5.13
C TYR A 35 4.07 -6.73 -4.33
N GLU A 36 3.77 -5.54 -4.84
CA GLU A 36 4.15 -4.31 -4.15
C GLU A 36 3.21 -4.09 -2.97
N PRO A 37 3.74 -3.90 -1.76
CA PRO A 37 2.88 -3.69 -0.59
C PRO A 37 2.27 -2.29 -0.60
N VAL A 38 0.98 -2.22 -0.30
CA VAL A 38 0.24 -0.97 -0.20
C VAL A 38 -0.56 -1.01 1.08
N LEU A 39 -0.38 -0.02 1.93
CA LEU A 39 -1.08 0.03 3.21
C LEU A 39 -2.16 1.10 3.16
N PHE A 40 -3.41 0.67 3.24
CA PHE A 40 -4.55 1.57 3.38
C PHE A 40 -4.83 1.74 4.86
N MET A 41 -4.80 2.97 5.33
CA MET A 41 -5.06 3.25 6.75
C MET A 41 -6.22 4.21 6.89
N LYS A 42 -6.99 3.99 7.93
CA LYS A 42 -8.14 4.82 8.21
C LYS A 42 -8.40 4.83 9.70
N ARG A 43 -8.96 5.91 10.19
CA ARG A 43 -9.49 5.96 11.55
C ARG A 43 -10.75 6.79 11.53
N ASN A 44 -11.49 6.75 12.62
CA ASN A 44 -12.82 7.33 12.68
C ASN A 44 -12.80 8.80 12.28
N ASN A 45 -13.75 9.16 11.41
CA ASN A 45 -13.98 10.55 11.01
C ASN A 45 -12.81 11.17 10.28
N GLN A 46 -11.93 10.36 9.72
CA GLN A 46 -10.81 10.84 8.92
C GLN A 46 -10.85 10.19 7.54
N LYS A 47 -10.28 10.87 6.56
CA LYS A 47 -10.21 10.29 5.24
C LYS A 47 -9.20 9.14 5.23
N ALA A 48 -9.41 8.19 4.36
CA ALA A 48 -8.47 7.09 4.19
C ALA A 48 -7.20 7.59 3.52
N LEU A 49 -6.07 7.05 3.96
CA LEU A 49 -4.78 7.40 3.39
C LEU A 49 -4.10 6.13 2.91
N VAL A 50 -3.13 6.29 2.01
CA VAL A 50 -2.38 5.18 1.47
C VAL A 50 -0.90 5.39 1.74
N VAL A 51 -0.23 4.33 2.18
CA VAL A 51 1.21 4.35 2.39
C VAL A 51 1.84 3.40 1.38
N VAL A 52 2.79 3.91 0.60
CA VAL A 52 3.51 3.11 -0.38
C VAL A 52 4.98 3.50 -0.35
N ASP A 53 5.79 2.65 -0.94
CA ASP A 53 7.20 2.95 -1.11
C ASP A 53 7.36 4.19 -1.99
N ALA A 54 8.22 5.12 -1.57
CA ALA A 54 8.38 6.38 -2.28
C ALA A 54 8.91 6.17 -3.70
N GLU A 55 9.85 5.27 -3.86
CA GLU A 55 10.42 4.99 -5.17
C GLU A 55 9.38 4.40 -6.10
N PHE A 56 8.57 3.48 -5.58
CA PHE A 56 7.49 2.91 -6.36
C PHE A 56 6.51 4.00 -6.81
N PHE A 57 6.16 4.88 -5.90
CA PHE A 57 5.23 5.96 -6.20
C PHE A 57 5.76 6.86 -7.31
N VAL A 58 7.02 7.25 -7.21
CA VAL A 58 7.63 8.12 -8.22
C VAL A 58 7.68 7.42 -9.58
N ASN A 59 8.00 6.13 -9.58
CA ASN A 59 8.11 5.38 -10.82
C ASN A 59 6.79 5.25 -11.55
N LEU A 60 5.67 5.30 -10.83
CA LEU A 60 4.37 5.28 -11.47
C LEU A 60 4.20 6.46 -12.41
N PHE A 61 4.65 7.63 -11.97
CA PHE A 61 4.55 8.83 -12.80
C PHE A 61 5.52 8.80 -13.95
N LYS A 62 6.72 8.29 -13.75
CA LYS A 62 7.69 8.19 -14.83
C LYS A 62 7.15 7.29 -15.95
N LYS A 63 6.54 6.17 -15.57
CA LYS A 63 5.96 5.29 -16.56
C LYS A 63 4.87 5.98 -17.33
N GLY A 64 4.09 6.79 -16.64
CA GLY A 64 3.00 7.50 -17.30
C GLY A 64 3.48 8.50 -18.32
N GLU A 65 4.69 8.99 -18.17
CA GLU A 65 5.25 9.98 -19.09
C GLU A 65 5.80 9.37 -20.36
N GLU A 66 6.04 8.07 -20.35
CA GLU A 66 6.54 7.41 -21.51
C GLU A 66 5.42 7.12 -22.49
#